data_133375a5886b81a816bfa4ffe6d86652
#
_entry.id   133375a5886b81a816bfa4ffe6d86652
#
_cell.length_a   1.000
_cell.length_b   1.000
_cell.length_c   1.000
_cell.angle_alpha   90.00
_cell.angle_beta   90.00
_cell.angle_gamma   90.00
#
_symmetry.space_group_name_H-M   'P 1'
#
loop_
_entity.id
_entity.type
_entity.pdbx_description
1 polymer ?
#
loop_
_entity_poly.entity_id
_entity_poly.type
_entity_poly.pdbx_seq_one_letter_code
_entity_poly.pdbx_strand_id
1 'polypeptide(L)'
;ETNAPMTPEVKRSLILILLSVSCWFMGYNAVTTAFSKYAQIYWGIQGGGFANCLLVATIAAICSYIPVGAIASRIGRKKTILGGIVLLASMFALGAAVKEYHAWINGLFALVGVAWAAINVNSYPMVVEMSKGSDIGKFTGFYYTFSMAAQIVTPILSGFLLEHVGYHTLFPYAALFVTAAFFTMLFVKHGDSKPIPKKSKLEAFDVDD
;
A
#
# COMPACT_ATOMS: atom_id res chain seq x y z
N GLU A 1 28.55 -17.87 12.04
CA GLU A 1 27.61 -16.79 12.38
C GLU A 1 26.41 -17.40 13.07
N THR A 2 26.20 -16.92 14.27
CA THR A 2 25.30 -17.49 15.26
C THR A 2 23.86 -17.52 14.76
N ASN A 3 23.28 -18.71 14.64
CA ASN A 3 21.84 -18.99 14.57
C ASN A 3 21.14 -18.58 15.88
N ALA A 4 21.35 -17.34 16.32
CA ALA A 4 20.64 -16.84 17.48
C ALA A 4 19.16 -16.65 17.10
N PRO A 5 18.22 -17.24 17.86
CA PRO A 5 16.80 -17.09 17.58
C PRO A 5 16.38 -15.61 17.60
N MET A 6 15.40 -15.28 16.77
CA MET A 6 14.84 -13.93 16.73
C MET A 6 14.25 -13.56 18.10
N THR A 7 14.59 -12.36 18.57
CA THR A 7 14.02 -11.90 19.85
C THR A 7 12.50 -11.76 19.79
N PRO A 8 11.77 -11.95 20.88
CA PRO A 8 10.31 -11.80 20.89
C PRO A 8 9.83 -10.45 20.39
N GLU A 9 10.60 -9.38 20.63
CA GLU A 9 10.26 -8.02 20.20
C GLU A 9 10.37 -7.85 18.68
N VAL A 10 11.41 -8.39 18.05
CA VAL A 10 11.56 -8.39 16.60
C VAL A 10 10.48 -9.24 15.95
N LYS A 11 10.16 -10.41 16.53
CA LYS A 11 9.07 -11.27 16.05
C LYS A 11 7.72 -10.54 16.11
N ARG A 12 7.45 -9.81 17.19
CA ARG A 12 6.24 -8.98 17.29
C ARG A 12 6.18 -7.91 16.22
N SER A 13 7.27 -7.19 15.98
CA SER A 13 7.36 -6.19 14.92
C SER A 13 7.13 -6.81 13.54
N LEU A 14 7.70 -8.00 13.28
CA LEU A 14 7.49 -8.72 12.02
C LEU A 14 6.01 -9.08 11.82
N ILE A 15 5.35 -9.65 12.81
CA ILE A 15 3.93 -9.99 12.74
C ILE A 15 3.10 -8.74 12.47
N LEU A 16 3.36 -7.66 13.18
CA LEU A 16 2.62 -6.40 13.02
C LEU A 16 2.80 -5.79 11.62
N ILE A 17 4.01 -5.79 11.07
CA ILE A 17 4.22 -5.27 9.72
C ILE A 17 3.59 -6.17 8.65
N LEU A 18 3.63 -7.50 8.81
CA LEU A 18 2.97 -8.43 7.90
C LEU A 18 1.43 -8.28 7.94
N LEU A 19 0.85 -8.06 9.12
CA LEU A 19 -0.57 -7.70 9.24
C LEU A 19 -0.88 -6.36 8.57
N SER A 20 0.00 -5.37 8.73
CA SER A 20 -0.12 -4.08 8.03
C SER A 20 -0.09 -4.25 6.51
N VAL A 21 0.84 -5.05 6.01
CA VAL A 21 0.94 -5.41 4.58
C VAL A 21 -0.36 -6.02 4.09
N SER A 22 -0.90 -7.02 4.79
CA SER A 22 -2.19 -7.61 4.44
C SER A 22 -3.31 -6.56 4.41
N CYS A 23 -3.39 -5.69 5.41
CA CYS A 23 -4.44 -4.69 5.52
C CYS A 23 -4.40 -3.66 4.38
N TRP A 24 -3.24 -3.07 4.07
CA TRP A 24 -3.21 -2.09 2.99
C TRP A 24 -3.36 -2.73 1.60
N PHE A 25 -2.88 -3.96 1.40
CA PHE A 25 -3.16 -4.71 0.17
C PHE A 25 -4.64 -5.07 0.04
N MET A 26 -5.33 -5.42 1.14
CA MET A 26 -6.78 -5.64 1.14
C MET A 26 -7.53 -4.40 0.66
N GLY A 27 -7.23 -3.24 1.21
CA GLY A 27 -7.88 -2.00 0.85
C GLY A 27 -7.59 -1.55 -0.58
N TYR A 28 -6.32 -1.47 -0.95
CA TYR A 28 -5.90 -1.00 -2.27
C TYR A 28 -6.38 -1.91 -3.39
N ASN A 29 -6.24 -3.23 -3.24
CA ASN A 29 -6.65 -4.18 -4.29
C ASN A 29 -8.17 -4.31 -4.41
N ALA A 30 -8.94 -4.05 -3.36
CA ALA A 30 -10.39 -3.96 -3.49
C ALA A 30 -10.78 -2.85 -4.49
N VAL A 31 -10.17 -1.68 -4.36
CA VAL A 31 -10.42 -0.56 -5.28
C VAL A 31 -9.92 -0.88 -6.68
N THR A 32 -8.68 -1.31 -6.86
CA THR A 32 -8.09 -1.53 -8.19
C THR A 32 -8.78 -2.64 -8.97
N THR A 33 -9.28 -3.67 -8.32
CA THR A 33 -9.97 -4.79 -8.98
C THR A 33 -11.44 -4.51 -9.28
N ALA A 34 -12.14 -3.78 -8.44
CA ALA A 34 -13.58 -3.54 -8.57
C ALA A 34 -13.93 -2.14 -9.14
N PHE A 35 -12.96 -1.24 -9.27
CA PHE A 35 -13.22 0.15 -9.64
C PHE A 35 -13.91 0.32 -10.99
N SER A 36 -13.57 -0.48 -12.00
CA SER A 36 -14.20 -0.41 -13.31
C SER A 36 -15.71 -0.61 -13.23
N LYS A 37 -16.12 -1.68 -12.54
CA LYS A 37 -17.54 -2.02 -12.34
C LYS A 37 -18.24 -1.00 -11.44
N TYR A 38 -17.57 -0.58 -10.38
CA TYR A 38 -18.04 0.49 -9.50
C TYR A 38 -18.32 1.79 -10.24
N ALA A 39 -17.36 2.26 -11.05
CA ALA A 39 -17.49 3.49 -11.81
C ALA A 39 -18.63 3.44 -12.84
N GLN A 40 -18.81 2.30 -13.49
CA GLN A 40 -19.90 2.10 -14.45
C GLN A 40 -21.27 2.08 -13.78
N ILE A 41 -21.41 1.33 -12.69
CA ILE A 41 -22.72 1.09 -12.05
C ILE A 41 -23.08 2.24 -11.09
N TYR A 42 -22.13 2.67 -10.26
CA TYR A 42 -22.41 3.64 -9.21
C TYR A 42 -22.26 5.09 -9.67
N TRP A 43 -21.27 5.39 -10.49
CA TRP A 43 -21.05 6.74 -11.04
C TRP A 43 -21.58 6.92 -12.46
N GLY A 44 -22.07 5.88 -13.11
CA GLY A 44 -22.64 5.95 -14.46
C GLY A 44 -21.64 6.28 -15.57
N ILE A 45 -20.33 6.03 -15.35
CA ILE A 45 -19.32 6.31 -16.36
C ILE A 45 -19.43 5.30 -17.51
N GLN A 46 -19.65 5.81 -18.72
CA GLN A 46 -19.73 4.98 -19.91
C GLN A 46 -18.35 4.77 -20.58
N GLY A 47 -18.21 3.65 -21.26
CA GLY A 47 -16.97 3.30 -21.96
C GLY A 47 -15.78 3.10 -21.04
N GLY A 48 -14.58 3.46 -21.50
CA GLY A 48 -13.32 3.27 -20.77
C GLY A 48 -12.92 4.42 -19.83
N GLY A 49 -13.82 5.35 -19.48
CA GLY A 49 -13.49 6.54 -18.70
C GLY A 49 -12.88 6.26 -17.32
N PHE A 50 -13.26 5.14 -16.68
CA PHE A 50 -12.66 4.71 -15.43
C PHE A 50 -11.17 4.39 -15.54
N ALA A 51 -10.71 3.97 -16.73
CA ALA A 51 -9.30 3.62 -16.96
C ALA A 51 -8.38 4.84 -16.78
N ASN A 52 -8.87 6.04 -17.08
CA ASN A 52 -8.11 7.27 -16.86
C ASN A 52 -7.74 7.48 -15.40
N CYS A 53 -8.65 7.23 -14.48
CA CYS A 53 -8.40 7.34 -13.05
C CYS A 53 -7.28 6.38 -12.60
N LEU A 54 -7.36 5.12 -13.01
CA LEU A 54 -6.35 4.10 -12.68
C LEU A 54 -5.01 4.39 -13.35
N LEU A 55 -5.02 4.88 -14.58
CA LEU A 55 -3.81 5.31 -15.30
C LEU A 55 -3.13 6.48 -14.59
N VAL A 56 -3.89 7.49 -14.17
CA VAL A 56 -3.36 8.64 -13.41
C VAL A 56 -2.74 8.18 -12.10
N ALA A 57 -3.39 7.27 -11.37
CA ALA A 57 -2.83 6.69 -10.13
C ALA A 57 -1.51 5.96 -10.40
N THR A 58 -1.44 5.17 -11.47
CA THR A 58 -0.24 4.41 -11.84
C THR A 58 0.91 5.34 -12.22
N ILE A 59 0.67 6.35 -13.06
CA ILE A 59 1.69 7.32 -13.46
C ILE A 59 2.18 8.11 -12.24
N ALA A 60 1.26 8.56 -11.39
CA ALA A 60 1.61 9.27 -10.17
C ALA A 60 2.47 8.41 -9.22
N ALA A 61 2.16 7.11 -9.09
CA ALA A 61 2.96 6.18 -8.30
C ALA A 61 4.38 6.05 -8.86
N ILE A 62 4.53 5.83 -10.17
CA ILE A 62 5.83 5.70 -10.82
C ILE A 62 6.66 6.97 -10.63
N CYS A 63 6.08 8.15 -10.88
CA CYS A 63 6.75 9.43 -10.70
C CYS A 63 7.14 9.70 -9.24
N SER A 64 6.43 9.11 -8.29
CA SER A 64 6.63 9.31 -6.86
C SER A 64 7.71 8.42 -6.26
N TYR A 65 8.14 7.35 -6.92
CA TYR A 65 9.14 6.43 -6.37
C TYR A 65 10.43 7.12 -5.94
N ILE A 66 10.98 7.99 -6.78
CA ILE A 66 12.23 8.72 -6.46
C ILE A 66 12.02 9.75 -5.35
N PRO A 67 11.03 10.66 -5.41
CA PRO A 67 10.77 11.60 -4.33
C PRO A 67 10.47 10.92 -2.98
N VAL A 68 9.70 9.84 -3.00
CA VAL A 68 9.36 9.08 -1.79
C VAL A 68 10.59 8.43 -1.19
N GLY A 69 11.48 7.86 -1.99
CA GLY A 69 12.77 7.33 -1.52
C GLY A 69 13.62 8.42 -0.85
N ALA A 70 13.68 9.60 -1.44
CA ALA A 70 14.39 10.75 -0.85
C ALA A 70 13.76 11.22 0.48
N ILE A 71 12.43 11.20 0.59
CA ILE A 71 11.72 11.50 1.84
C ILE A 71 12.07 10.44 2.90
N ALA A 72 12.00 9.16 2.55
CA ALA A 72 12.30 8.06 3.46
C ALA A 72 13.73 8.10 3.99
N SER A 73 14.70 8.54 3.16
CA SER A 73 16.10 8.72 3.60
C SER A 73 16.27 9.84 4.64
N ARG A 74 15.38 10.81 4.65
CA ARG A 74 15.41 11.92 5.62
C ARG A 74 14.67 11.62 6.92
N ILE A 75 13.45 11.13 6.81
CA ILE A 75 12.54 10.98 7.96
C ILE A 75 12.38 9.54 8.46
N GLY A 76 12.89 8.55 7.71
CA GLY A 76 12.77 7.12 8.00
C GLY A 76 11.62 6.46 7.24
N ARG A 77 11.72 5.14 7.07
CA ARG A 77 10.74 4.33 6.32
C ARG A 77 9.39 4.27 7.01
N LYS A 78 9.38 4.04 8.31
CA LYS A 78 8.13 3.93 9.10
C LYS A 78 7.28 5.19 9.00
N LYS A 79 7.88 6.36 9.18
CA LYS A 79 7.16 7.64 9.09
C LYS A 79 6.61 7.88 7.69
N THR A 80 7.38 7.54 6.66
CA THR A 80 6.95 7.64 5.26
C THR A 80 5.77 6.71 4.96
N ILE A 81 5.81 5.48 5.44
CA ILE A 81 4.69 4.53 5.33
C ILE A 81 3.46 5.06 6.06
N LEU A 82 3.60 5.52 7.29
CA LEU A 82 2.48 6.07 8.07
C LEU A 82 1.84 7.27 7.37
N GLY A 83 2.65 8.18 6.81
CA GLY A 83 2.16 9.29 5.99
C GLY A 83 1.42 8.81 4.75
N GLY A 84 1.94 7.80 4.07
CA GLY A 84 1.28 7.16 2.93
C GLY A 84 -0.06 6.50 3.30
N ILE A 85 -0.12 5.81 4.44
CA ILE A 85 -1.35 5.19 4.94
C ILE A 85 -2.41 6.25 5.27
N VAL A 86 -2.04 7.32 5.95
CA VAL A 86 -2.96 8.43 6.26
C VAL A 86 -3.49 9.06 4.98
N LEU A 87 -2.64 9.34 4.00
CA LEU A 87 -3.05 9.89 2.72
C LEU A 87 -3.98 8.93 1.97
N LEU A 88 -3.64 7.65 1.90
CA LEU A 88 -4.44 6.63 1.21
C LEU A 88 -5.82 6.46 1.87
N ALA A 89 -5.87 6.33 3.18
CA ALA A 89 -7.11 6.21 3.93
C ALA A 89 -8.00 7.47 3.76
N SER A 90 -7.39 8.66 3.77
CA SER A 90 -8.09 9.92 3.55
C SER A 90 -8.68 10.01 2.14
N MET A 91 -7.94 9.58 1.12
CA MET A 91 -8.43 9.57 -0.26
C MET A 91 -9.55 8.55 -0.46
N PHE A 92 -9.47 7.38 0.15
CA PHE A 92 -10.55 6.40 0.11
C PHE A 92 -11.78 6.86 0.89
N ALA A 93 -11.62 7.52 2.03
CA ALA A 93 -12.72 8.11 2.77
C ALA A 93 -13.39 9.23 1.97
N LEU A 94 -12.61 10.07 1.30
CA LEU A 94 -13.14 11.11 0.41
C LEU A 94 -13.87 10.49 -0.79
N GLY A 95 -13.31 9.43 -1.38
CA GLY A 95 -13.96 8.66 -2.46
C GLY A 95 -15.31 8.07 -2.03
N ALA A 96 -15.45 7.65 -0.77
CA ALA A 96 -16.71 7.15 -0.21
C ALA A 96 -17.80 8.23 -0.16
N ALA A 97 -17.43 9.50 -0.01
CA ALA A 97 -18.36 10.61 0.02
C ALA A 97 -18.83 11.05 -1.38
N VAL A 98 -18.16 10.63 -2.44
CA VAL A 98 -18.45 11.02 -3.82
C VAL A 98 -19.55 10.13 -4.40
N LYS A 99 -20.65 10.75 -4.82
CA LYS A 99 -21.81 10.05 -5.40
C LYS A 99 -21.82 10.07 -6.92
N GLU A 100 -21.13 11.01 -7.53
CA GLU A 100 -21.09 11.23 -8.97
C GLU A 100 -19.66 11.51 -9.44
N TYR A 101 -19.36 11.15 -10.67
CA TYR A 101 -18.04 11.42 -11.25
C TYR A 101 -17.85 12.90 -11.54
N HIS A 102 -16.71 13.40 -11.13
CA HIS A 102 -16.21 14.74 -11.47
C HIS A 102 -14.74 14.65 -11.90
N ALA A 103 -14.30 15.55 -12.77
CA ALA A 103 -12.92 15.54 -13.31
C ALA A 103 -11.83 15.63 -12.22
N TRP A 104 -12.11 16.28 -11.07
CA TRP A 104 -11.17 16.38 -9.95
C TRP A 104 -10.86 15.03 -9.29
N ILE A 105 -11.68 14.00 -9.53
CA ILE A 105 -11.44 12.64 -9.03
C ILE A 105 -10.13 12.08 -9.58
N ASN A 106 -9.72 12.48 -10.78
CA ASN A 106 -8.39 12.13 -11.30
C ASN A 106 -7.27 12.65 -10.38
N GLY A 107 -7.42 13.83 -9.80
CA GLY A 107 -6.49 14.36 -8.80
C GLY A 107 -6.47 13.53 -7.51
N LEU A 108 -7.65 13.04 -7.06
CA LEU A 108 -7.76 12.10 -5.95
C LEU A 108 -6.98 10.82 -6.25
N PHE A 109 -7.13 10.24 -7.43
CA PHE A 109 -6.40 9.03 -7.84
C PHE A 109 -4.89 9.28 -8.01
N ALA A 110 -4.47 10.48 -8.42
CA ALA A 110 -3.06 10.85 -8.40
C ALA A 110 -2.49 10.77 -6.97
N LEU A 111 -3.20 11.30 -5.98
CA LEU A 111 -2.81 11.20 -4.56
C LEU A 111 -2.85 9.76 -4.02
N VAL A 112 -3.79 8.94 -4.47
CA VAL A 112 -3.79 7.49 -4.20
C VAL A 112 -2.51 6.85 -4.71
N GLY A 113 -2.07 7.19 -5.91
CA GLY A 113 -0.81 6.68 -6.49
C GLY A 113 0.41 7.11 -5.68
N VAL A 114 0.49 8.38 -5.29
CA VAL A 114 1.57 8.89 -4.42
C VAL A 114 1.61 8.16 -3.08
N ALA A 115 0.45 8.00 -2.44
CA ALA A 115 0.32 7.30 -1.17
C ALA A 115 0.75 5.82 -1.28
N TRP A 116 0.35 5.16 -2.35
CA TRP A 116 0.73 3.78 -2.63
C TRP A 116 2.23 3.62 -2.83
N ALA A 117 2.87 4.54 -3.56
CA ALA A 117 4.32 4.56 -3.72
C ALA A 117 5.03 4.71 -2.37
N ALA A 118 4.56 5.61 -1.50
CA ALA A 118 5.13 5.81 -0.17
C ALA A 118 5.10 4.53 0.69
N ILE A 119 4.05 3.74 0.57
CA ILE A 119 3.89 2.48 1.28
C ILE A 119 4.79 1.39 0.66
N ASN A 120 4.67 1.16 -0.64
CA ASN A 120 5.31 0.03 -1.32
C ASN A 120 6.83 0.10 -1.34
N VAL A 121 7.40 1.27 -1.65
CA VAL A 121 8.87 1.46 -1.74
C VAL A 121 9.55 1.15 -0.40
N ASN A 122 8.87 1.36 0.70
CA ASN A 122 9.45 1.25 2.04
C ASN A 122 9.09 -0.05 2.78
N SER A 123 8.00 -0.71 2.42
CA SER A 123 7.48 -1.84 3.21
C SER A 123 8.32 -3.11 3.07
N TYR A 124 8.68 -3.49 1.86
CA TYR A 124 9.51 -4.67 1.62
C TYR A 124 10.90 -4.54 2.26
N PRO A 125 11.64 -3.43 2.06
CA PRO A 125 12.93 -3.24 2.75
C PRO A 125 12.83 -3.32 4.27
N MET A 126 11.75 -2.80 4.89
CA MET A 126 11.55 -2.92 6.33
C MET A 126 11.45 -4.38 6.80
N VAL A 127 10.75 -5.21 6.05
CA VAL A 127 10.61 -6.63 6.39
C VAL A 127 11.95 -7.35 6.25
N VAL A 128 12.66 -7.13 5.15
CA VAL A 128 13.95 -7.79 4.89
C VAL A 128 15.01 -7.34 5.89
N GLU A 129 15.01 -6.08 6.32
CA GLU A 129 15.96 -5.55 7.30
C GLU A 129 15.85 -6.23 8.68
N MET A 130 14.67 -6.79 9.01
CA MET A 130 14.51 -7.59 10.23
C MET A 130 15.13 -8.98 10.11
N SER A 131 15.53 -9.41 8.91
CA SER A 131 16.20 -10.69 8.66
C SER A 131 17.69 -10.62 9.03
N LYS A 132 18.29 -11.78 9.25
CA LYS A 132 19.74 -11.93 9.35
C LYS A 132 20.20 -12.66 8.08
N GLY A 133 21.27 -12.23 7.47
CA GLY A 133 21.89 -12.73 6.23
C GLY A 133 21.31 -13.98 5.55
N SER A 134 21.35 -15.13 6.21
CA SER A 134 20.82 -16.39 5.68
C SER A 134 19.30 -16.48 5.56
N ASP A 135 18.54 -15.60 6.24
CA ASP A 135 17.08 -15.66 6.33
C ASP A 135 16.33 -14.72 5.37
N ILE A 136 17.05 -13.97 4.53
CA ILE A 136 16.45 -12.98 3.60
C ILE A 136 15.37 -13.63 2.74
N GLY A 137 15.63 -14.78 2.16
CA GLY A 137 14.66 -15.52 1.34
C GLY A 137 13.37 -15.87 2.09
N LYS A 138 13.50 -16.27 3.37
CA LYS A 138 12.35 -16.58 4.24
C LYS A 138 11.49 -15.34 4.51
N PHE A 139 12.10 -14.19 4.82
CA PHE A 139 11.39 -12.96 5.08
C PHE A 139 10.74 -12.38 3.82
N THR A 140 11.41 -12.50 2.68
CA THR A 140 10.84 -12.23 1.36
C THR A 140 9.61 -13.09 1.12
N GLY A 141 9.69 -14.39 1.41
CA GLY A 141 8.57 -15.32 1.34
C GLY A 141 7.39 -14.90 2.22
N PHE A 142 7.65 -14.49 3.46
CA PHE A 142 6.60 -13.97 4.33
C PHE A 142 5.91 -12.75 3.75
N TYR A 143 6.68 -11.75 3.27
CA TYR A 143 6.11 -10.55 2.67
C TYR A 143 5.17 -10.87 1.51
N TYR A 144 5.65 -11.69 0.55
CA TYR A 144 4.83 -12.06 -0.60
C TYR A 144 3.65 -12.95 -0.24
N THR A 145 3.78 -13.87 0.72
CA THR A 145 2.67 -14.70 1.18
C THR A 145 1.53 -13.83 1.73
N PHE A 146 1.84 -12.89 2.62
CA PHE A 146 0.83 -12.04 3.22
C PHE A 146 0.22 -11.05 2.21
N SER A 147 1.02 -10.48 1.32
CA SER A 147 0.54 -9.58 0.28
C SER A 147 -0.33 -10.30 -0.75
N MET A 148 0.10 -11.46 -1.24
CA MET A 148 -0.67 -12.24 -2.23
C MET A 148 -1.93 -12.84 -1.63
N ALA A 149 -1.90 -13.33 -0.39
CA ALA A 149 -3.10 -13.80 0.30
C ALA A 149 -4.16 -12.68 0.37
N ALA A 150 -3.76 -11.47 0.71
CA ALA A 150 -4.65 -10.32 0.70
C ALA A 150 -5.22 -10.02 -0.70
N GLN A 151 -4.39 -10.09 -1.73
CA GLN A 151 -4.81 -9.87 -3.12
C GLN A 151 -5.79 -10.93 -3.63
N ILE A 152 -5.74 -12.15 -3.11
CA ILE A 152 -6.69 -13.23 -3.45
C ILE A 152 -7.99 -13.06 -2.65
N VAL A 153 -7.89 -12.78 -1.37
CA VAL A 153 -9.04 -12.72 -0.45
C VAL A 153 -9.89 -11.49 -0.70
N THR A 154 -9.26 -10.32 -0.94
CA THR A 154 -10.00 -9.06 -1.01
C THR A 154 -11.01 -8.97 -2.17
N PRO A 155 -10.74 -9.44 -3.41
CA PRO A 155 -11.76 -9.45 -4.46
C PRO A 155 -12.98 -10.29 -4.10
N ILE A 156 -12.79 -11.37 -3.35
CA ILE A 156 -13.88 -12.25 -2.91
C ILE A 156 -14.75 -11.52 -1.88
N LEU A 157 -14.13 -10.97 -0.83
CA LEU A 157 -14.86 -10.27 0.23
C LEU A 157 -15.50 -8.99 -0.25
N SER A 158 -14.76 -8.14 -0.95
CA SER A 158 -15.27 -6.88 -1.47
C SER A 158 -16.33 -7.12 -2.55
N GLY A 159 -16.13 -8.11 -3.43
CA GLY A 159 -17.10 -8.50 -4.44
C GLY A 159 -18.41 -8.99 -3.82
N PHE A 160 -18.34 -9.81 -2.78
CA PHE A 160 -19.51 -10.23 -2.02
C PHE A 160 -20.29 -9.04 -1.45
N LEU A 161 -19.60 -8.08 -0.84
CA LEU A 161 -20.25 -6.87 -0.30
C LEU A 161 -20.84 -6.00 -1.40
N LEU A 162 -20.17 -5.85 -2.53
CA LEU A 162 -20.67 -5.09 -3.68
C LEU A 162 -21.97 -5.67 -4.23
N GLU A 163 -22.06 -7.01 -4.32
CA GLU A 163 -23.21 -7.69 -4.89
C GLU A 163 -24.39 -7.79 -3.91
N HIS A 164 -24.15 -8.03 -2.63
CA HIS A 164 -25.19 -8.32 -1.64
C HIS A 164 -25.59 -7.13 -0.79
N VAL A 165 -24.67 -6.16 -0.56
CA VAL A 165 -24.93 -4.97 0.25
C VAL A 165 -25.06 -3.73 -0.62
N GLY A 166 -24.21 -3.59 -1.62
CA GLY A 166 -24.26 -2.50 -2.60
C GLY A 166 -22.88 -1.92 -2.94
N TYR A 167 -22.82 -1.26 -4.09
CA TYR A 167 -21.58 -0.69 -4.63
C TYR A 167 -20.98 0.43 -3.75
N HIS A 168 -21.81 1.12 -2.97
CA HIS A 168 -21.33 2.14 -2.01
C HIS A 168 -20.38 1.60 -0.95
N THR A 169 -20.25 0.29 -0.79
CA THR A 169 -19.36 -0.35 0.21
C THR A 169 -17.89 -0.36 -0.20
N LEU A 170 -17.54 -0.12 -1.47
CA LEU A 170 -16.17 -0.29 -1.97
C LEU A 170 -15.16 0.61 -1.24
N PHE A 171 -15.36 1.92 -1.28
CA PHE A 171 -14.43 2.87 -0.65
C PHE A 171 -14.44 2.80 0.87
N PRO A 172 -15.60 2.66 1.57
CA PRO A 172 -15.61 2.40 3.00
C PRO A 172 -14.85 1.13 3.40
N TYR A 173 -14.99 0.04 2.66
CA TYR A 173 -14.21 -1.19 2.85
C TYR A 173 -12.71 -0.91 2.76
N ALA A 174 -12.28 -0.25 1.68
CA ALA A 174 -10.88 0.08 1.45
C ALA A 174 -10.33 1.02 2.54
N ALA A 175 -11.07 2.06 2.91
CA ALA A 175 -10.67 2.99 3.97
C ALA A 175 -10.55 2.30 5.32
N LEU A 176 -11.44 1.37 5.65
CA LEU A 176 -11.40 0.61 6.90
C LEU A 176 -10.14 -0.24 7.01
N PHE A 177 -9.81 -1.01 5.97
CA PHE A 177 -8.62 -1.86 5.97
C PHE A 177 -7.32 -1.06 6.00
N VAL A 178 -7.23 0.03 5.25
CA VAL A 178 -6.05 0.91 5.26
C VAL A 178 -5.90 1.58 6.63
N THR A 179 -7.00 2.01 7.25
CA THR A 179 -6.98 2.55 8.62
C THR A 179 -6.53 1.51 9.64
N ALA A 180 -6.97 0.25 9.52
CA ALA A 180 -6.47 -0.84 10.35
C ALA A 180 -4.96 -1.03 10.21
N ALA A 181 -4.41 -0.88 8.99
CA ALA A 181 -2.97 -0.92 8.75
C ALA A 181 -2.21 0.20 9.49
N PHE A 182 -2.81 1.37 9.62
CA PHE A 182 -2.23 2.47 10.40
C PHE A 182 -1.98 2.06 11.85
N PHE A 183 -2.97 1.48 12.51
CA PHE A 183 -2.85 1.06 13.90
C PHE A 183 -1.84 -0.06 14.10
N THR A 184 -1.81 -1.07 13.24
CA THR A 184 -0.82 -2.13 13.32
C THR A 184 0.59 -1.60 13.05
N MET A 185 0.76 -0.68 12.12
CA MET A 185 2.05 -0.09 11.77
C MET A 185 2.62 0.82 12.87
N LEU A 186 1.77 1.49 13.64
CA LEU A 186 2.21 2.33 14.77
C LEU A 186 3.09 1.57 15.77
N PHE A 187 2.79 0.30 16.00
CA PHE A 187 3.47 -0.54 17.00
C PHE A 187 4.70 -1.27 16.45
N VAL A 188 5.01 -1.15 15.16
CA VAL A 188 6.26 -1.68 14.58
C VAL A 188 7.45 -0.85 15.05
N LYS A 189 8.44 -1.50 15.66
CA LYS A 189 9.60 -0.83 16.26
C LYS A 189 10.93 -1.16 15.57
N HIS A 190 10.96 -2.10 14.63
CA HIS A 190 12.17 -2.59 13.98
C HIS A 190 12.07 -2.43 12.46
N GLY A 191 13.21 -2.49 11.78
CA GLY A 191 13.29 -2.37 10.31
C GLY A 191 13.18 -0.92 9.80
N ASP A 192 13.33 0.09 10.66
CA ASP A 192 13.16 1.51 10.33
C ASP A 192 14.51 2.23 10.14
N SER A 193 15.50 1.58 9.51
CA SER A 193 16.72 2.28 9.12
C SER A 193 16.42 3.28 8.01
N LYS A 194 17.10 4.42 8.09
CA LYS A 194 17.02 5.41 7.01
C LYS A 194 17.78 4.88 5.80
N PRO A 195 17.18 4.82 4.62
CA PRO A 195 17.89 4.43 3.40
C PRO A 195 19.09 5.36 3.18
N ILE A 196 20.23 4.81 2.77
CA ILE A 196 21.41 5.61 2.38
C ILE A 196 21.03 6.35 1.09
N PRO A 197 21.16 7.69 1.05
CA PRO A 197 20.87 8.43 -0.17
C PRO A 197 21.82 8.01 -1.29
N LYS A 198 21.28 7.56 -2.43
CA LYS A 198 22.10 7.23 -3.59
C LYS A 198 22.75 8.51 -4.13
N LYS A 199 24.05 8.45 -4.43
CA LYS A 199 24.86 9.63 -4.79
C LYS A 199 24.54 10.19 -6.18
N SER A 200 23.98 9.36 -7.07
CA SER A 200 23.60 9.77 -8.42
C SER A 200 22.20 9.32 -8.79
N LYS A 201 21.57 10.02 -9.75
CA LYS A 201 20.27 9.64 -10.29
C LYS A 201 20.30 8.28 -11.00
N LEU A 202 21.46 7.89 -11.55
CA LEU A 202 21.65 6.61 -12.25
C LEU A 202 21.71 5.46 -11.26
N GLU A 203 22.36 5.64 -10.09
CA GLU A 203 22.37 4.63 -9.02
C GLU A 203 20.96 4.38 -8.42
N ALA A 204 20.03 5.29 -8.65
CA ALA A 204 18.64 5.08 -8.18
C ALA A 204 17.92 3.94 -8.96
N PHE A 205 18.43 3.58 -10.14
CA PHE A 205 17.92 2.49 -10.96
C PHE A 205 18.74 1.20 -10.84
N ASP A 206 19.89 1.24 -10.17
CA ASP A 206 20.62 0.02 -9.82
C ASP A 206 19.84 -0.72 -8.73
N VAL A 207 19.35 -1.88 -9.10
CA VAL A 207 18.81 -2.86 -8.16
C VAL A 207 20.03 -3.52 -7.55
N ASP A 208 20.26 -3.29 -6.26
CA ASP A 208 21.32 -3.99 -5.53
C ASP A 208 21.07 -5.51 -5.66
N ASP A 209 21.99 -6.22 -6.36
CA ASP A 209 22.03 -7.68 -6.49
C ASP A 209 22.23 -8.36 -5.12
#